data_566681c5bc2b20e5101cc7a40416ee9d
#
_entry.id   566681c5bc2b20e5101cc7a40416ee9d
#
_cell.length_a   1.000
_cell.length_b   1.000
_cell.length_c   1.000
_cell.angle_alpha   90.00
_cell.angle_beta   90.00
_cell.angle_gamma   90.00
#
_symmetry.space_group_name_H-M   'P 1'
#
loop_
_entity.id
_entity.type
_entity.pdbx_description
1 polymer ?
#
loop_
_entity_poly.entity_id
_entity_poly.type
_entity_poly.pdbx_seq_one_letter_code
_entity_poly.pdbx_strand_id
1 'polypeptide(L)'
;MQVPHSWRALTDRATPDHYRRATLMFADPPPAPLPPLEELARPVVRPAEASGSRYPWENLSFEGGGAKGYAYIGVVQALEKAGIYPGQIRRVAGTSVGSMLAMFVAVGATSAEMVERVPTDLQPLVMDGGGGRVGSMMRTAVTRGMHPGQRSYEFLGRVLAEYTGSPDVTFQQLLQRCGRELCVPVTNVTRMMTEYCHPKTTPHMPVRVAVRMSMSLPVLLQPVLLQKAAAAQDVDSAEVYVDGGLLCNNPIHAFDGWWLSMTPEDSFLRRVLDLDDAAGYYTRSVRFSPVNPRTLGFTLFSTDEADVTRAWVRPGGGPPPRPHTPARSRFEAVERATAEQRQFPKPLQRILSALKDLDVDANGLISQAELERAVESGDVTSVELLTVFGTTSIPEIFATLNRDADGAIDFAEVVAFIESLGGDLTTQLVGFPARPPHSLVGFASNLFDAVSRDLSRATFTPSDRDRTVPICTDYVTTRSFDLVAADFEFLVESARRSTRAFLLEYDQTRAHVGE
;
A
#
# COMPACT_ATOMS: atom_id res chain seq x y z
N MET A 1 -13.29 -28.28 33.09
CA MET A 1 -13.02 -28.09 31.66
C MET A 1 -12.08 -26.92 31.55
N GLN A 2 -10.81 -27.18 31.27
CA GLN A 2 -9.84 -26.09 31.06
C GLN A 2 -10.14 -25.44 29.70
N VAL A 3 -10.36 -24.13 29.73
CA VAL A 3 -10.47 -23.30 28.53
C VAL A 3 -9.20 -23.54 27.71
N PRO A 4 -9.32 -23.92 26.42
CA PRO A 4 -8.14 -24.05 25.55
C PRO A 4 -7.35 -22.75 25.58
N HIS A 5 -6.04 -22.84 25.62
CA HIS A 5 -5.14 -21.70 25.67
C HIS A 5 -5.50 -20.76 24.53
N SER A 6 -6.25 -19.71 24.90
CA SER A 6 -6.58 -18.61 23.99
C SER A 6 -5.31 -18.11 23.34
N TRP A 7 -5.39 -17.71 22.10
CA TRP A 7 -4.45 -16.91 21.34
C TRP A 7 -3.87 -15.79 22.21
N ARG A 8 -2.91 -16.09 23.05
CA ARG A 8 -2.24 -15.09 23.87
C ARG A 8 -1.22 -14.41 22.99
N ALA A 9 -1.55 -13.21 22.59
CA ALA A 9 -0.56 -12.31 22.09
C ALA A 9 0.52 -12.12 23.15
N LEU A 10 1.67 -12.17 22.69
CA LEU A 10 2.97 -11.98 23.27
C LEU A 10 3.14 -10.69 24.00
N THR A 11 2.82 -10.62 25.25
CA THR A 11 2.91 -9.40 26.01
C THR A 11 3.35 -9.56 27.45
N ASP A 12 4.41 -10.26 27.72
CA ASP A 12 5.05 -10.00 29.00
C ASP A 12 6.58 -10.11 28.91
N ARG A 13 7.18 -8.94 29.15
CA ARG A 13 8.56 -8.64 29.54
C ARG A 13 9.70 -9.30 28.74
N ALA A 14 10.40 -8.45 28.03
CA ALA A 14 11.54 -8.68 27.17
C ALA A 14 12.73 -9.39 27.83
N THR A 15 12.70 -10.70 27.83
CA THR A 15 13.90 -11.53 27.95
C THR A 15 13.98 -12.49 26.77
N PRO A 16 15.16 -13.02 26.39
CA PRO A 16 15.29 -14.02 25.33
C PRO A 16 14.39 -15.23 25.50
N ASP A 17 14.13 -15.66 26.76
CA ASP A 17 13.21 -16.75 27.07
C ASP A 17 11.73 -16.38 26.84
N HIS A 18 11.38 -15.10 26.98
CA HIS A 18 10.04 -14.62 26.69
C HIS A 18 9.77 -14.54 25.18
N TYR A 19 10.79 -14.19 24.38
CA TYR A 19 10.66 -14.27 22.92
C TYR A 19 10.42 -15.70 22.44
N ARG A 20 11.04 -16.68 23.08
CA ARG A 20 10.79 -18.12 22.82
C ARG A 20 9.39 -18.58 23.23
N ARG A 21 8.80 -17.99 24.28
CA ARG A 21 7.44 -18.34 24.76
C ARG A 21 6.32 -17.64 24.04
N ALA A 22 6.69 -16.73 23.20
CA ALA A 22 5.82 -15.82 22.51
C ALA A 22 5.26 -16.38 21.20
N THR A 23 5.14 -17.65 21.03
CA THR A 23 4.62 -18.33 19.86
C THR A 23 3.11 -18.45 19.95
N LEU A 24 2.41 -17.87 18.98
CA LEU A 24 0.99 -18.14 18.78
C LEU A 24 0.84 -19.56 18.23
N MET A 25 0.42 -20.47 19.06
CA MET A 25 0.18 -21.86 18.65
C MET A 25 -1.19 -22.00 18.01
N PHE A 26 -1.24 -22.45 16.77
CA PHE A 26 -2.43 -23.06 16.19
C PHE A 26 -2.52 -24.51 16.65
N ALA A 27 -3.05 -24.75 17.84
CA ALA A 27 -3.59 -26.05 18.11
C ALA A 27 -5.06 -26.01 17.66
N ASP A 28 -5.44 -26.91 16.79
CA ASP A 28 -6.81 -27.10 16.36
C ASP A 28 -7.71 -27.68 17.46
N PRO A 29 -8.31 -26.86 18.33
CA PRO A 29 -9.68 -27.14 18.68
C PRO A 29 -10.57 -26.38 17.68
N PRO A 30 -11.73 -26.91 17.31
CA PRO A 30 -12.71 -26.15 16.56
C PRO A 30 -12.93 -24.81 17.28
N PRO A 31 -13.02 -23.70 16.53
CA PRO A 31 -13.24 -22.38 17.13
C PRO A 31 -14.50 -22.43 18.01
N ALA A 32 -14.47 -21.75 19.15
CA ALA A 32 -15.64 -21.65 20.01
C ALA A 32 -16.85 -21.16 19.21
N PRO A 33 -18.05 -21.72 19.42
CA PRO A 33 -19.25 -21.25 18.75
C PRO A 33 -19.49 -19.77 19.06
N LEU A 34 -19.93 -19.01 18.07
CA LEU A 34 -20.31 -17.62 18.26
C LEU A 34 -21.64 -17.54 19.02
N PRO A 35 -21.88 -16.49 19.83
CA PRO A 35 -23.17 -16.29 20.50
C PRO A 35 -24.30 -16.14 19.46
N PRO A 36 -25.55 -16.41 19.81
CA PRO A 36 -26.70 -16.15 18.95
C PRO A 36 -26.76 -14.70 18.45
N LEU A 37 -27.33 -14.48 17.28
CA LEU A 37 -27.44 -13.12 16.70
C LEU A 37 -28.24 -12.16 17.60
N GLU A 38 -29.19 -12.68 18.35
CA GLU A 38 -30.06 -11.95 19.27
C GLU A 38 -29.30 -11.36 20.48
N GLU A 39 -28.16 -11.94 20.81
CA GLU A 39 -27.29 -11.48 21.89
C GLU A 39 -26.30 -10.38 21.47
N LEU A 40 -26.25 -10.07 20.15
CA LEU A 40 -25.36 -9.04 19.67
C LEU A 40 -25.90 -7.66 19.97
N ALA A 41 -25.04 -6.77 20.41
CA ALA A 41 -25.38 -5.37 20.65
C ALA A 41 -25.80 -4.62 19.36
N ARG A 42 -25.56 -5.20 18.19
CA ARG A 42 -25.81 -4.61 16.88
C ARG A 42 -26.37 -5.60 15.88
N PRO A 43 -27.26 -5.18 14.99
CA PRO A 43 -27.73 -6.01 13.90
C PRO A 43 -26.59 -6.31 12.91
N VAL A 44 -26.50 -7.54 12.46
CA VAL A 44 -25.57 -7.93 11.40
C VAL A 44 -26.11 -7.50 10.05
N VAL A 45 -25.35 -6.66 9.35
CA VAL A 45 -25.68 -6.20 7.99
C VAL A 45 -25.05 -7.15 6.97
N ARG A 46 -25.87 -7.97 6.32
CA ARG A 46 -25.43 -8.89 5.25
C ARG A 46 -25.60 -8.23 3.88
N PRO A 47 -24.80 -8.63 2.87
CA PRO A 47 -25.06 -8.25 1.49
C PRO A 47 -26.45 -8.68 1.05
N ALA A 48 -27.14 -7.83 0.31
CA ALA A 48 -28.41 -8.17 -0.32
C ALA A 48 -28.18 -9.11 -1.53
N GLU A 49 -29.22 -9.85 -1.93
CA GLU A 49 -29.15 -10.54 -3.22
C GLU A 49 -29.05 -9.49 -4.35
N ALA A 50 -28.13 -9.73 -5.28
CA ALA A 50 -27.83 -8.77 -6.35
C ALA A 50 -29.04 -8.67 -7.30
N SER A 51 -29.78 -7.58 -7.21
CA SER A 51 -30.86 -7.24 -8.13
C SER A 51 -30.73 -5.79 -8.58
N GLY A 52 -30.43 -5.58 -9.88
CA GLY A 52 -30.60 -4.29 -10.54
C GLY A 52 -29.66 -3.15 -10.11
N SER A 53 -28.48 -3.45 -9.55
CA SER A 53 -27.54 -2.40 -9.19
C SER A 53 -26.98 -1.67 -10.42
N ARG A 54 -26.89 -0.34 -10.32
CA ARG A 54 -26.26 0.53 -11.32
C ARG A 54 -24.79 0.21 -11.56
N TYR A 55 -24.10 -0.26 -10.52
CA TYR A 55 -22.66 -0.51 -10.53
C TYR A 55 -22.35 -2.00 -10.44
N PRO A 56 -21.31 -2.51 -11.14
CA PRO A 56 -21.02 -3.95 -11.21
C PRO A 56 -20.22 -4.48 -10.02
N TRP A 57 -19.65 -3.60 -9.18
CA TRP A 57 -18.65 -4.01 -8.19
C TRP A 57 -19.25 -4.73 -6.99
N GLU A 58 -18.76 -5.94 -6.75
CA GLU A 58 -19.09 -6.79 -5.60
C GLU A 58 -17.88 -7.00 -4.69
N ASN A 59 -16.67 -6.64 -5.15
CA ASN A 59 -15.43 -6.83 -4.44
C ASN A 59 -14.71 -5.50 -4.27
N LEU A 60 -14.12 -5.29 -3.08
CA LEU A 60 -13.28 -4.13 -2.80
C LEU A 60 -11.85 -4.57 -2.47
N SER A 61 -10.87 -3.77 -2.85
CA SER A 61 -9.47 -3.97 -2.50
C SER A 61 -8.85 -2.67 -1.97
N PHE A 62 -8.19 -2.74 -0.81
CA PHE A 62 -7.57 -1.60 -0.13
C PHE A 62 -6.07 -1.80 0.01
N GLU A 63 -5.30 -0.90 -0.59
CA GLU A 63 -3.85 -0.88 -0.49
C GLU A 63 -3.37 -0.56 0.93
N GLY A 64 -2.17 -1.04 1.31
CA GLY A 64 -1.46 -0.62 2.52
C GLY A 64 -0.96 0.82 2.42
N GLY A 65 -0.90 1.54 3.55
CA GLY A 65 -0.47 2.94 3.50
C GLY A 65 -0.25 3.62 4.85
N GLY A 66 -0.19 2.89 5.95
CA GLY A 66 0.02 3.47 7.29
C GLY A 66 -1.00 4.55 7.63
N ALA A 67 -0.56 5.72 8.08
CA ALA A 67 -1.43 6.82 8.47
C ALA A 67 -2.33 7.34 7.33
N LYS A 68 -1.96 7.14 6.08
CA LYS A 68 -2.78 7.50 4.91
C LYS A 68 -4.13 6.76 4.88
N GLY A 69 -4.24 5.62 5.56
CA GLY A 69 -5.42 4.76 5.55
C GLY A 69 -6.70 5.40 6.09
N TYR A 70 -6.63 6.48 6.85
CA TYR A 70 -7.81 7.26 7.24
C TYR A 70 -8.65 7.72 6.03
N ALA A 71 -7.99 7.95 4.89
CA ALA A 71 -8.65 8.32 3.65
C ALA A 71 -9.75 7.33 3.25
N TYR A 72 -9.58 6.06 3.55
CA TYR A 72 -10.55 5.02 3.17
C TYR A 72 -11.94 5.17 3.80
N ILE A 73 -12.05 5.88 4.91
CA ILE A 73 -13.37 6.24 5.47
C ILE A 73 -14.16 7.08 4.47
N GLY A 74 -13.48 8.01 3.76
CA GLY A 74 -14.08 8.78 2.68
C GLY A 74 -14.49 7.94 1.47
N VAL A 75 -13.77 6.86 1.19
CA VAL A 75 -14.18 5.85 0.19
C VAL A 75 -15.52 5.24 0.60
N VAL A 76 -15.60 4.73 1.84
CA VAL A 76 -16.84 4.08 2.33
C VAL A 76 -18.01 5.05 2.29
N GLN A 77 -17.83 6.33 2.69
CA GLN A 77 -18.86 7.38 2.57
C GLN A 77 -19.36 7.55 1.12
N ALA A 78 -18.44 7.57 0.16
CA ALA A 78 -18.80 7.71 -1.24
C ALA A 78 -19.56 6.48 -1.77
N LEU A 79 -19.15 5.27 -1.38
CA LEU A 79 -19.79 4.01 -1.76
C LEU A 79 -21.18 3.85 -1.10
N GLU A 80 -21.35 4.30 0.15
CA GLU A 80 -22.65 4.37 0.84
C GLU A 80 -23.60 5.29 0.09
N LYS A 81 -23.13 6.49 -0.26
CA LYS A 81 -23.94 7.47 -1.02
C LYS A 81 -24.32 6.99 -2.40
N ALA A 82 -23.47 6.15 -3.04
CA ALA A 82 -23.73 5.55 -4.34
C ALA A 82 -24.63 4.30 -4.28
N GLY A 83 -25.00 3.83 -3.07
CA GLY A 83 -25.77 2.60 -2.86
C GLY A 83 -25.01 1.30 -3.14
N ILE A 84 -23.68 1.37 -3.23
CA ILE A 84 -22.81 0.20 -3.45
C ILE A 84 -22.58 -0.54 -2.13
N TYR A 85 -22.26 0.20 -1.07
CA TYR A 85 -22.00 -0.36 0.25
C TYR A 85 -23.14 0.02 1.21
N PRO A 86 -23.53 -0.83 2.17
CA PRO A 86 -22.99 -2.17 2.44
C PRO A 86 -23.65 -3.31 1.62
N GLY A 87 -24.75 -3.06 0.94
CA GLY A 87 -25.64 -4.10 0.40
C GLY A 87 -25.04 -4.93 -0.74
N GLN A 88 -24.20 -4.34 -1.59
CA GLN A 88 -23.71 -5.00 -2.79
C GLN A 88 -22.37 -5.74 -2.57
N ILE A 89 -21.57 -5.32 -1.59
CA ILE A 89 -20.22 -5.83 -1.39
C ILE A 89 -20.23 -7.19 -0.70
N ARG A 90 -19.65 -8.18 -1.37
CA ARG A 90 -19.56 -9.59 -0.94
C ARG A 90 -18.16 -10.01 -0.53
N ARG A 91 -17.12 -9.41 -1.13
CA ARG A 91 -15.71 -9.76 -0.89
C ARG A 91 -14.89 -8.51 -0.66
N VAL A 92 -13.97 -8.57 0.26
CA VAL A 92 -13.07 -7.45 0.55
C VAL A 92 -11.66 -7.96 0.84
N ALA A 93 -10.67 -7.32 0.22
CA ALA A 93 -9.26 -7.57 0.45
C ALA A 93 -8.59 -6.30 0.96
N GLY A 94 -7.54 -6.46 1.77
CA GLY A 94 -6.75 -5.31 2.20
C GLY A 94 -5.44 -5.72 2.84
N THR A 95 -4.43 -4.87 2.71
CA THR A 95 -3.10 -5.07 3.23
C THR A 95 -2.76 -3.99 4.27
N SER A 96 -2.03 -4.35 5.34
CA SER A 96 -1.61 -3.40 6.38
C SER A 96 -2.81 -2.61 6.93
N VAL A 97 -2.76 -1.27 6.96
CA VAL A 97 -3.93 -0.44 7.34
C VAL A 97 -5.15 -0.73 6.45
N GLY A 98 -4.96 -1.08 5.19
CA GLY A 98 -6.05 -1.51 4.30
C GLY A 98 -6.72 -2.80 4.78
N SER A 99 -6.00 -3.70 5.46
CA SER A 99 -6.58 -4.92 6.07
C SER A 99 -7.47 -4.59 7.28
N MET A 100 -7.10 -3.59 8.06
CA MET A 100 -7.93 -3.07 9.14
C MET A 100 -9.24 -2.51 8.59
N LEU A 101 -9.17 -1.72 7.52
CA LEU A 101 -10.40 -1.20 6.92
C LEU A 101 -11.21 -2.30 6.24
N ALA A 102 -10.57 -3.24 5.54
CA ALA A 102 -11.23 -4.40 4.97
C ALA A 102 -11.97 -5.22 6.04
N MET A 103 -11.42 -5.33 7.24
CA MET A 103 -12.09 -5.94 8.39
C MET A 103 -13.37 -5.17 8.79
N PHE A 104 -13.32 -3.83 8.88
CA PHE A 104 -14.50 -3.02 9.16
C PHE A 104 -15.58 -3.21 8.08
N VAL A 105 -15.18 -3.22 6.81
CA VAL A 105 -16.10 -3.48 5.70
C VAL A 105 -16.68 -4.90 5.77
N ALA A 106 -15.87 -5.89 6.12
CA ALA A 106 -16.31 -7.28 6.22
C ALA A 106 -17.35 -7.50 7.31
N VAL A 107 -17.23 -6.82 8.45
CA VAL A 107 -18.26 -6.86 9.52
C VAL A 107 -19.49 -6.00 9.20
N GLY A 108 -19.46 -5.19 8.15
CA GLY A 108 -20.57 -4.35 7.73
C GLY A 108 -20.66 -3.00 8.45
N ALA A 109 -19.54 -2.52 9.01
CA ALA A 109 -19.49 -1.22 9.70
C ALA A 109 -19.71 -0.07 8.72
N THR A 110 -20.56 0.88 9.09
CA THR A 110 -20.79 2.11 8.33
C THR A 110 -19.63 3.09 8.47
N SER A 111 -19.51 4.03 7.55
CA SER A 111 -18.50 5.10 7.63
C SER A 111 -18.61 5.93 8.91
N ALA A 112 -19.83 6.20 9.38
CA ALA A 112 -20.08 6.89 10.64
C ALA A 112 -19.54 6.11 11.84
N GLU A 113 -19.77 4.80 11.87
CA GLU A 113 -19.25 3.91 12.90
C GLU A 113 -17.71 3.78 12.85
N MET A 114 -17.11 3.85 11.66
CA MET A 114 -15.64 3.89 11.52
C MET A 114 -15.07 5.18 12.12
N VAL A 115 -15.66 6.34 11.83
CA VAL A 115 -15.25 7.63 12.41
C VAL A 115 -15.31 7.61 13.94
N GLU A 116 -16.34 6.98 14.51
CA GLU A 116 -16.51 6.90 15.96
C GLU A 116 -15.44 6.03 16.64
N ARG A 117 -14.99 4.96 15.96
CA ARG A 117 -14.12 3.93 16.56
C ARG A 117 -12.64 4.08 16.26
N VAL A 118 -12.32 4.54 15.07
CA VAL A 118 -10.91 4.71 14.70
C VAL A 118 -10.37 5.98 15.36
N PRO A 119 -9.38 5.89 16.25
CA PRO A 119 -8.85 7.07 16.93
C PRO A 119 -8.17 7.98 15.92
N THR A 120 -8.36 9.29 16.05
CA THR A 120 -7.73 10.30 15.18
C THR A 120 -6.21 10.26 15.27
N ASP A 121 -5.66 10.00 16.47
CA ASP A 121 -4.24 9.77 16.70
C ASP A 121 -3.96 8.26 16.77
N LEU A 122 -3.30 7.74 15.75
CA LEU A 122 -2.88 6.32 15.70
C LEU A 122 -1.58 6.06 16.47
N GLN A 123 -0.86 7.10 16.89
CA GLN A 123 0.43 6.94 17.54
C GLN A 123 0.35 6.03 18.78
N PRO A 124 -0.60 6.21 19.72
CA PRO A 124 -0.73 5.32 20.87
C PRO A 124 -1.09 3.88 20.51
N LEU A 125 -1.77 3.68 19.37
CA LEU A 125 -2.20 2.37 18.90
C LEU A 125 -1.03 1.59 18.26
N VAL A 126 -0.15 2.27 17.55
CA VAL A 126 0.98 1.67 16.79
C VAL A 126 2.27 1.69 17.61
N MET A 127 2.51 2.77 18.37
CA MET A 127 3.74 2.98 19.13
C MET A 127 3.54 2.66 20.63
N ASP A 128 3.22 1.42 20.94
CA ASP A 128 2.90 0.96 22.29
C ASP A 128 4.11 0.45 23.11
N GLY A 129 5.33 0.63 22.60
CA GLY A 129 6.58 0.23 23.28
C GLY A 129 7.04 1.26 24.30
N GLY A 130 7.08 0.91 25.58
CA GLY A 130 7.66 1.73 26.67
C GLY A 130 9.19 1.74 26.68
N GLY A 131 9.81 2.56 27.57
CA GLY A 131 11.26 2.53 27.84
C GLY A 131 12.12 3.48 26.99
N GLY A 132 11.51 4.42 26.26
CA GLY A 132 12.23 5.43 25.49
C GLY A 132 13.12 4.85 24.37
N ARG A 133 14.08 5.66 23.87
CA ARG A 133 14.97 5.26 22.76
C ARG A 133 15.86 4.04 23.09
N VAL A 134 16.39 3.94 24.30
CA VAL A 134 17.25 2.83 24.71
C VAL A 134 16.44 1.52 24.82
N GLY A 135 15.27 1.56 25.45
CA GLY A 135 14.40 0.41 25.55
C GLY A 135 13.88 -0.07 24.17
N SER A 136 13.62 0.85 23.26
CA SER A 136 13.24 0.52 21.86
C SER A 136 14.39 -0.15 21.11
N MET A 137 15.63 0.34 21.28
CA MET A 137 16.80 -0.21 20.61
C MET A 137 17.14 -1.63 21.11
N MET A 138 17.11 -1.85 22.44
CA MET A 138 17.30 -3.18 23.02
C MET A 138 16.20 -4.15 22.57
N ARG A 139 14.96 -3.67 22.53
CA ARG A 139 13.82 -4.47 22.08
C ARG A 139 13.98 -4.88 20.62
N THR A 140 14.35 -3.94 19.74
CA THR A 140 14.57 -4.23 18.32
C THR A 140 15.63 -5.29 18.11
N ALA A 141 16.72 -5.25 18.86
CA ALA A 141 17.79 -6.25 18.79
C ALA A 141 17.32 -7.66 19.21
N VAL A 142 16.42 -7.74 20.20
CA VAL A 142 15.95 -9.02 20.76
C VAL A 142 14.69 -9.53 20.05
N THR A 143 13.73 -8.67 19.78
CA THR A 143 12.39 -9.05 19.28
C THR A 143 12.13 -8.63 17.82
N ARG A 144 13.14 -8.07 17.13
CA ARG A 144 13.09 -7.63 15.72
C ARG A 144 12.07 -6.51 15.45
N GLY A 145 11.59 -5.81 16.51
CA GLY A 145 10.68 -4.69 16.38
C GLY A 145 10.66 -3.78 17.61
N MET A 146 10.45 -2.48 17.39
CA MET A 146 10.46 -1.47 18.46
C MET A 146 9.19 -1.54 19.33
N HIS A 147 8.07 -1.87 18.74
CA HIS A 147 6.75 -1.85 19.40
C HIS A 147 6.07 -3.22 19.34
N PRO A 148 5.50 -3.71 20.45
CA PRO A 148 4.80 -4.99 20.49
C PRO A 148 3.57 -5.06 19.57
N GLY A 149 2.84 -3.95 19.40
CA GLY A 149 1.58 -3.90 18.67
C GLY A 149 0.41 -4.55 19.40
N GLN A 150 0.50 -4.64 20.73
CA GLN A 150 -0.54 -5.21 21.58
C GLN A 150 -1.80 -4.37 21.58
N ARG A 151 -1.66 -3.04 21.66
CA ARG A 151 -2.81 -2.14 21.63
C ARG A 151 -3.60 -2.24 20.34
N SER A 152 -2.90 -2.37 19.20
CA SER A 152 -3.55 -2.65 17.91
C SER A 152 -4.31 -3.96 17.93
N TYR A 153 -3.69 -5.04 18.45
CA TYR A 153 -4.33 -6.35 18.56
C TYR A 153 -5.58 -6.34 19.43
N GLU A 154 -5.54 -5.64 20.57
CA GLU A 154 -6.69 -5.48 21.47
C GLU A 154 -7.79 -4.62 20.85
N PHE A 155 -7.43 -3.55 20.15
CA PHE A 155 -8.36 -2.72 19.41
C PHE A 155 -9.13 -3.52 18.37
N LEU A 156 -8.42 -4.29 17.52
CA LEU A 156 -9.04 -5.17 16.53
C LEU A 156 -10.00 -6.18 17.18
N GLY A 157 -9.58 -6.77 18.30
CA GLY A 157 -10.41 -7.71 19.06
C GLY A 157 -11.69 -7.08 19.61
N ARG A 158 -11.62 -5.84 20.16
CA ARG A 158 -12.81 -5.13 20.63
C ARG A 158 -13.80 -4.85 19.50
N VAL A 159 -13.31 -4.37 18.37
CA VAL A 159 -14.16 -4.14 17.19
C VAL A 159 -14.83 -5.44 16.74
N LEU A 160 -14.07 -6.50 16.55
CA LEU A 160 -14.63 -7.80 16.13
C LEU A 160 -15.66 -8.34 17.13
N ALA A 161 -15.39 -8.24 18.44
CA ALA A 161 -16.33 -8.68 19.48
C ALA A 161 -17.66 -7.92 19.41
N GLU A 162 -17.60 -6.63 19.13
CA GLU A 162 -18.80 -5.76 19.04
C GLU A 162 -19.72 -6.17 17.88
N TYR A 163 -19.15 -6.57 16.71
CA TYR A 163 -19.93 -6.92 15.52
C TYR A 163 -20.24 -8.43 15.41
N THR A 164 -19.43 -9.28 16.02
CA THR A 164 -19.55 -10.73 15.83
C THR A 164 -19.77 -11.52 17.12
N GLY A 165 -19.64 -10.87 18.27
CA GLY A 165 -19.73 -11.51 19.59
C GLY A 165 -18.44 -12.19 20.05
N SER A 166 -17.36 -12.17 19.25
CA SER A 166 -16.07 -12.75 19.62
C SER A 166 -14.90 -11.92 19.13
N PRO A 167 -13.90 -11.63 19.99
CA PRO A 167 -12.66 -11.00 19.54
C PRO A 167 -11.82 -11.93 18.65
N ASP A 168 -12.03 -13.24 18.74
CA ASP A 168 -11.30 -14.28 18.02
C ASP A 168 -12.13 -14.93 16.91
N VAL A 169 -13.11 -14.18 16.37
CA VAL A 169 -13.87 -14.67 15.21
C VAL A 169 -12.92 -15.09 14.09
N THR A 170 -13.11 -16.32 13.59
CA THR A 170 -12.29 -16.85 12.49
C THR A 170 -12.79 -16.38 11.13
N PHE A 171 -11.97 -16.52 10.09
CA PHE A 171 -12.38 -16.17 8.72
C PHE A 171 -13.65 -16.89 8.28
N GLN A 172 -13.76 -18.20 8.58
CA GLN A 172 -14.96 -18.99 8.27
C GLN A 172 -16.19 -18.53 9.06
N GLN A 173 -16.03 -18.24 10.34
CA GLN A 173 -17.12 -17.74 11.19
C GLN A 173 -17.58 -16.35 10.76
N LEU A 174 -16.64 -15.47 10.38
CA LEU A 174 -16.96 -14.14 9.86
C LEU A 174 -17.78 -14.24 8.57
N LEU A 175 -17.35 -15.09 7.62
CA LEU A 175 -18.11 -15.34 6.40
C LEU A 175 -19.52 -15.86 6.71
N GLN A 176 -19.65 -16.85 7.58
CA GLN A 176 -20.95 -17.42 7.96
C GLN A 176 -21.87 -16.38 8.61
N ARG A 177 -21.32 -15.53 9.48
CA ARG A 177 -22.08 -14.52 10.22
C ARG A 177 -22.42 -13.30 9.38
N CYS A 178 -21.44 -12.70 8.72
CA CYS A 178 -21.59 -11.43 8.02
C CYS A 178 -21.86 -11.57 6.51
N GLY A 179 -21.70 -12.78 5.95
CA GLY A 179 -21.94 -13.05 4.52
C GLY A 179 -20.90 -12.41 3.61
N ARG A 180 -19.72 -12.02 4.16
CA ARG A 180 -18.63 -11.41 3.38
C ARG A 180 -17.34 -12.20 3.54
N GLU A 181 -16.66 -12.40 2.42
CA GLU A 181 -15.32 -12.97 2.39
C GLU A 181 -14.30 -11.86 2.66
N LEU A 182 -13.41 -12.10 3.62
CA LEU A 182 -12.26 -11.22 3.90
C LEU A 182 -10.98 -11.90 3.42
N CYS A 183 -10.12 -11.15 2.73
CA CYS A 183 -8.78 -11.55 2.36
C CYS A 183 -7.75 -10.60 2.97
N VAL A 184 -6.77 -11.14 3.68
CA VAL A 184 -5.68 -10.38 4.29
C VAL A 184 -4.35 -10.98 3.83
N PRO A 185 -3.63 -10.33 2.90
CA PRO A 185 -2.27 -10.71 2.54
C PRO A 185 -1.31 -10.48 3.70
N VAL A 186 -0.39 -11.43 3.89
CA VAL A 186 0.71 -11.37 4.86
C VAL A 186 2.00 -11.84 4.20
N THR A 187 3.14 -11.34 4.65
CA THR A 187 4.44 -11.83 4.19
C THR A 187 4.99 -12.85 5.16
N ASN A 188 5.15 -14.08 4.71
CA ASN A 188 5.85 -15.13 5.43
C ASN A 188 7.34 -15.05 5.11
N VAL A 189 8.13 -14.51 6.05
CA VAL A 189 9.58 -14.31 5.87
C VAL A 189 10.33 -15.64 5.92
N THR A 190 9.84 -16.62 6.69
CA THR A 190 10.46 -17.95 6.78
C THR A 190 10.38 -18.70 5.46
N ARG A 191 9.27 -18.54 4.74
CA ARG A 191 9.04 -19.18 3.43
C ARG A 191 9.29 -18.25 2.24
N MET A 192 9.62 -16.97 2.50
CA MET A 192 9.90 -15.96 1.46
C MET A 192 8.75 -15.81 0.45
N MET A 193 7.50 -15.77 0.93
CA MET A 193 6.32 -15.71 0.05
C MET A 193 5.16 -14.92 0.65
N THR A 194 4.25 -14.47 -0.22
CA THR A 194 2.95 -13.94 0.20
C THR A 194 2.01 -15.09 0.52
N GLU A 195 1.36 -15.01 1.68
CA GLU A 195 0.21 -15.84 2.03
C GLU A 195 -1.05 -14.98 2.09
N TYR A 196 -2.17 -15.54 1.68
CA TYR A 196 -3.48 -14.89 1.69
C TYR A 196 -4.34 -15.54 2.77
N CYS A 197 -4.55 -14.83 3.89
CA CYS A 197 -5.47 -15.28 4.93
C CYS A 197 -6.90 -15.06 4.46
N HIS A 198 -7.66 -16.15 4.29
CA HIS A 198 -8.98 -16.16 3.65
C HIS A 198 -9.79 -17.37 4.13
N PRO A 199 -11.15 -17.39 4.08
CA PRO A 199 -11.95 -18.56 4.43
C PRO A 199 -11.51 -19.85 3.73
N LYS A 200 -10.99 -19.78 2.51
CA LYS A 200 -10.50 -20.94 1.75
C LYS A 200 -9.14 -21.47 2.20
N THR A 201 -8.23 -20.58 2.59
CA THR A 201 -6.82 -20.93 2.88
C THR A 201 -6.53 -21.08 4.36
N THR A 202 -7.18 -20.28 5.20
CA THR A 202 -6.99 -20.24 6.65
C THR A 202 -8.35 -20.10 7.38
N PRO A 203 -9.31 -21.04 7.19
CA PRO A 203 -10.68 -20.91 7.68
C PRO A 203 -10.78 -20.71 9.20
N HIS A 204 -9.87 -21.33 9.96
CA HIS A 204 -9.88 -21.32 11.43
C HIS A 204 -8.98 -20.24 12.05
N MET A 205 -8.24 -19.47 11.24
CA MET A 205 -7.42 -18.38 11.75
C MET A 205 -8.31 -17.25 12.28
N PRO A 206 -8.05 -16.72 13.50
CA PRO A 206 -8.71 -15.52 13.98
C PRO A 206 -8.36 -14.31 13.11
N VAL A 207 -9.37 -13.54 12.71
CA VAL A 207 -9.23 -12.39 11.84
C VAL A 207 -8.24 -11.35 12.41
N ARG A 208 -8.33 -11.06 13.73
CA ARG A 208 -7.43 -10.09 14.36
C ARG A 208 -5.95 -10.49 14.29
N VAL A 209 -5.64 -11.79 14.26
CA VAL A 209 -4.27 -12.30 14.12
C VAL A 209 -3.75 -11.99 12.72
N ALA A 210 -4.52 -12.29 11.68
CA ALA A 210 -4.15 -12.02 10.29
C ALA A 210 -3.96 -10.51 10.03
N VAL A 211 -4.90 -9.68 10.53
CA VAL A 211 -4.78 -8.21 10.40
C VAL A 211 -3.54 -7.71 11.15
N ARG A 212 -3.27 -8.21 12.37
CA ARG A 212 -2.07 -7.85 13.13
C ARG A 212 -0.79 -8.29 12.41
N MET A 213 -0.76 -9.48 11.79
CA MET A 213 0.35 -9.92 10.94
C MET A 213 0.56 -8.95 9.78
N SER A 214 -0.51 -8.64 9.04
CA SER A 214 -0.47 -7.74 7.89
C SER A 214 -0.06 -6.31 8.22
N MET A 215 -0.22 -5.88 9.48
CA MET A 215 0.21 -4.56 9.98
C MET A 215 1.62 -4.57 10.59
N SER A 216 2.33 -5.69 10.62
CA SER A 216 3.64 -5.83 11.27
C SER A 216 4.76 -5.22 10.42
N LEU A 217 4.77 -3.89 10.27
CA LEU A 217 5.80 -3.18 9.52
C LEU A 217 7.19 -3.48 10.10
N PRO A 218 8.11 -4.05 9.31
CA PRO A 218 9.42 -4.47 9.80
C PRO A 218 10.17 -3.37 10.56
N VAL A 219 10.83 -3.75 11.65
CA VAL A 219 11.56 -2.87 12.58
C VAL A 219 10.65 -1.98 13.43
N LEU A 220 9.55 -1.45 12.90
CA LEU A 220 8.62 -0.62 13.67
C LEU A 220 7.79 -1.48 14.62
N LEU A 221 7.14 -2.50 14.11
CA LEU A 221 6.35 -3.45 14.90
C LEU A 221 7.03 -4.81 14.96
N GLN A 222 6.85 -5.50 16.08
CA GLN A 222 7.35 -6.87 16.23
C GLN A 222 6.65 -7.78 15.21
N PRO A 223 7.41 -8.68 14.53
CA PRO A 223 6.82 -9.71 13.69
C PRO A 223 5.95 -10.65 14.53
N VAL A 224 4.99 -11.28 13.90
CA VAL A 224 4.18 -12.32 14.51
C VAL A 224 4.81 -13.68 14.24
N LEU A 225 5.00 -14.47 15.30
CA LEU A 225 5.47 -15.84 15.20
C LEU A 225 4.27 -16.76 15.24
N LEU A 226 4.16 -17.64 14.25
CA LEU A 226 3.03 -18.55 14.09
C LEU A 226 3.49 -19.97 13.91
N GLN A 227 2.98 -20.87 14.76
CA GLN A 227 3.22 -22.29 14.63
C GLN A 227 2.04 -22.96 13.95
N LYS A 228 2.26 -23.54 12.77
CA LYS A 228 1.21 -24.15 11.94
C LYS A 228 0.91 -25.62 12.27
N ALA A 229 1.83 -26.33 12.90
CA ALA A 229 1.66 -27.76 13.21
C ALA A 229 1.56 -27.99 14.70
N ALA A 230 0.47 -28.63 15.15
CA ALA A 230 0.27 -29.02 16.56
C ALA A 230 1.33 -29.99 17.10
N ALA A 231 2.02 -30.72 16.21
CA ALA A 231 3.06 -31.69 16.57
C ALA A 231 4.44 -31.06 16.83
N ALA A 232 4.67 -29.82 16.40
CA ALA A 232 5.94 -29.14 16.58
C ALA A 232 5.91 -28.34 17.88
N GLN A 233 6.38 -28.96 18.98
CA GLN A 233 6.55 -28.26 20.26
C GLN A 233 7.79 -27.35 20.31
N ASP A 234 8.56 -27.32 19.22
CA ASP A 234 9.77 -26.54 19.14
C ASP A 234 9.50 -25.12 18.60
N VAL A 235 9.93 -24.12 19.36
CA VAL A 235 9.81 -22.69 18.99
C VAL A 235 10.58 -22.38 17.71
N ASP A 236 11.63 -23.14 17.41
CA ASP A 236 12.44 -22.97 16.21
C ASP A 236 11.68 -23.39 14.94
N SER A 237 10.52 -24.05 15.06
CA SER A 237 9.62 -24.39 13.96
C SER A 237 8.57 -23.30 13.65
N ALA A 238 8.53 -22.21 14.41
CA ALA A 238 7.58 -21.14 14.19
C ALA A 238 7.94 -20.32 12.94
N GLU A 239 6.94 -20.05 12.12
CA GLU A 239 7.08 -19.20 10.95
C GLU A 239 6.95 -17.72 11.35
N VAL A 240 7.76 -16.87 10.72
CA VAL A 240 7.84 -15.41 10.99
C VAL A 240 7.02 -14.65 9.97
N TYR A 241 6.07 -13.86 10.46
CA TYR A 241 5.20 -13.05 9.62
C TYR A 241 5.42 -11.56 9.86
N VAL A 242 5.48 -10.82 8.75
CA VAL A 242 5.56 -9.36 8.72
C VAL A 242 4.46 -8.78 7.82
N ASP A 243 4.44 -7.46 7.72
CA ASP A 243 3.48 -6.70 6.93
C ASP A 243 3.34 -7.26 5.51
N GLY A 244 2.10 -7.47 5.10
CA GLY A 244 1.78 -7.94 3.76
C GLY A 244 2.24 -7.00 2.66
N GLY A 245 2.37 -5.70 2.99
CA GLY A 245 2.84 -4.66 2.07
C GLY A 245 4.24 -4.87 1.53
N LEU A 246 5.05 -5.71 2.18
CA LEU A 246 6.39 -6.04 1.66
C LEU A 246 6.32 -6.73 0.29
N LEU A 247 5.41 -7.71 0.12
CA LEU A 247 5.29 -8.51 -1.11
C LEU A 247 3.96 -8.32 -1.86
N CYS A 248 2.91 -7.81 -1.21
CA CYS A 248 1.59 -7.62 -1.78
C CYS A 248 0.89 -6.42 -1.15
N ASN A 249 1.34 -5.19 -1.50
CA ASN A 249 0.79 -3.97 -0.90
C ASN A 249 -0.61 -3.65 -1.42
N ASN A 250 -0.89 -3.90 -2.71
CA ASN A 250 -2.20 -3.74 -3.31
C ASN A 250 -2.77 -5.09 -3.77
N PRO A 251 -3.70 -5.69 -3.00
CA PRO A 251 -4.26 -7.01 -3.31
C PRO A 251 -5.43 -6.96 -4.31
N ILE A 252 -5.39 -6.09 -5.32
CA ILE A 252 -6.48 -5.92 -6.29
C ILE A 252 -6.83 -7.21 -7.03
N HIS A 253 -5.86 -8.10 -7.19
CA HIS A 253 -6.00 -9.40 -7.84
C HIS A 253 -6.58 -10.50 -6.93
N ALA A 254 -6.78 -10.22 -5.63
CA ALA A 254 -7.14 -11.28 -4.66
C ALA A 254 -8.35 -12.11 -5.08
N PHE A 255 -9.31 -11.49 -5.76
CA PHE A 255 -10.54 -12.15 -6.23
C PHE A 255 -10.57 -12.40 -7.74
N ASP A 256 -9.41 -12.34 -8.38
CA ASP A 256 -9.21 -12.77 -9.76
C ASP A 256 -8.96 -14.27 -9.80
N GLY A 257 -9.31 -14.93 -10.91
CA GLY A 257 -9.08 -16.35 -11.11
C GLY A 257 -9.70 -17.26 -10.05
N TRP A 258 -9.03 -18.40 -9.84
CA TRP A 258 -9.59 -19.52 -9.05
C TRP A 258 -9.02 -19.65 -7.62
N TRP A 259 -7.88 -19.02 -7.33
CA TRP A 259 -7.12 -19.31 -6.10
C TRP A 259 -7.90 -19.08 -4.81
N LEU A 260 -8.61 -17.95 -4.69
CA LEU A 260 -9.45 -17.64 -3.52
C LEU A 260 -10.95 -17.81 -3.82
N SER A 261 -11.34 -18.29 -5.00
CA SER A 261 -12.72 -18.60 -5.30
C SER A 261 -13.26 -19.69 -4.38
N MET A 262 -14.44 -19.47 -3.82
CA MET A 262 -15.14 -20.41 -2.93
C MET A 262 -16.07 -21.37 -3.68
N THR A 263 -16.08 -21.33 -5.03
CA THR A 263 -16.89 -22.25 -5.81
C THR A 263 -16.32 -23.67 -5.73
N PRO A 264 -17.16 -24.73 -5.74
CA PRO A 264 -16.70 -26.11 -5.66
C PRO A 264 -15.77 -26.54 -6.80
N GLU A 265 -15.94 -25.94 -7.98
CA GLU A 265 -15.14 -26.18 -9.17
C GLU A 265 -13.69 -25.72 -8.99
N ASP A 266 -13.50 -24.70 -8.16
CA ASP A 266 -12.21 -24.08 -7.86
C ASP A 266 -11.55 -24.64 -6.59
N SER A 267 -12.05 -25.77 -6.06
CA SER A 267 -11.40 -26.40 -4.90
C SER A 267 -9.98 -26.84 -5.21
N PHE A 268 -9.08 -26.78 -4.21
CA PHE A 268 -7.70 -27.22 -4.39
C PHE A 268 -7.59 -28.66 -4.88
N LEU A 269 -8.47 -29.56 -4.40
CA LEU A 269 -8.49 -30.96 -4.84
C LEU A 269 -8.80 -31.12 -6.34
N ARG A 270 -9.54 -30.18 -6.93
CA ARG A 270 -9.85 -30.21 -8.38
C ARG A 270 -8.82 -29.49 -9.23
N ARG A 271 -8.20 -28.43 -8.69
CA ARG A 271 -7.27 -27.58 -9.43
C ARG A 271 -5.82 -28.04 -9.36
N VAL A 272 -5.42 -28.67 -8.25
CA VAL A 272 -4.05 -29.15 -8.02
C VAL A 272 -4.04 -30.65 -8.30
N LEU A 273 -3.93 -31.02 -9.55
CA LEU A 273 -3.96 -32.42 -10.00
C LEU A 273 -2.57 -33.08 -10.05
N ASP A 274 -1.53 -32.27 -10.19
CA ASP A 274 -0.16 -32.76 -10.33
C ASP A 274 0.75 -32.03 -9.33
N LEU A 275 1.24 -32.78 -8.33
CA LEU A 275 2.12 -32.24 -7.30
C LEU A 275 3.56 -32.03 -7.80
N ASP A 276 3.94 -32.67 -8.91
CA ASP A 276 5.28 -32.53 -9.48
C ASP A 276 5.50 -31.15 -10.12
N ASP A 277 4.41 -30.46 -10.50
CA ASP A 277 4.45 -29.07 -10.99
C ASP A 277 3.91 -28.04 -9.99
N ALA A 278 4.01 -28.33 -8.70
CA ALA A 278 3.50 -27.45 -7.64
C ALA A 278 4.07 -26.02 -7.72
N ALA A 279 5.31 -25.85 -8.19
CA ALA A 279 5.93 -24.54 -8.37
C ALA A 279 5.18 -23.67 -9.41
N GLY A 280 4.64 -24.25 -10.47
CA GLY A 280 3.86 -23.56 -11.49
C GLY A 280 2.58 -22.93 -10.92
N TYR A 281 1.97 -23.55 -9.91
CA TYR A 281 0.77 -23.00 -9.26
C TYR A 281 1.01 -21.71 -8.47
N TYR A 282 2.27 -21.39 -8.13
CA TYR A 282 2.60 -20.16 -7.39
C TYR A 282 2.75 -18.94 -8.28
N THR A 283 2.73 -19.10 -9.60
CA THR A 283 2.76 -17.94 -10.50
C THR A 283 1.43 -17.16 -10.42
N ARG A 284 1.54 -15.83 -10.45
CA ARG A 284 0.37 -14.95 -10.35
C ARG A 284 -0.64 -15.22 -11.47
N SER A 285 -0.16 -15.38 -12.70
CA SER A 285 -1.00 -15.63 -13.88
C SER A 285 -1.81 -16.93 -13.78
N VAL A 286 -1.26 -17.97 -13.16
CA VAL A 286 -1.98 -19.24 -12.97
C VAL A 286 -3.06 -19.11 -11.88
N ARG A 287 -2.74 -18.44 -10.77
CA ARG A 287 -3.66 -18.36 -9.62
C ARG A 287 -4.77 -17.34 -9.80
N PHE A 288 -4.44 -16.19 -10.41
CA PHE A 288 -5.26 -14.99 -10.43
C PHE A 288 -5.64 -14.53 -11.84
N SER A 289 -5.87 -15.46 -12.74
CA SER A 289 -6.39 -15.19 -14.09
C SER A 289 -7.65 -16.04 -14.33
N PRO A 290 -8.67 -15.51 -15.01
CA PRO A 290 -8.78 -14.17 -15.57
C PRO A 290 -9.08 -13.08 -14.54
N VAL A 291 -8.88 -11.81 -14.94
CA VAL A 291 -9.23 -10.63 -14.13
C VAL A 291 -10.72 -10.60 -13.85
N ASN A 292 -11.09 -10.28 -12.61
CA ASN A 292 -12.50 -10.12 -12.23
C ASN A 292 -12.92 -8.64 -12.35
N PRO A 293 -13.77 -8.29 -13.34
CA PRO A 293 -14.17 -6.90 -13.57
C PRO A 293 -15.09 -6.34 -12.47
N ARG A 294 -15.56 -7.19 -11.55
CA ARG A 294 -16.39 -6.78 -10.41
C ARG A 294 -15.56 -6.35 -9.19
N THR A 295 -14.25 -6.21 -9.34
CA THR A 295 -13.35 -5.73 -8.30
C THR A 295 -13.06 -4.25 -8.49
N LEU A 296 -13.23 -3.44 -7.42
CA LEU A 296 -12.83 -2.05 -7.35
C LEU A 296 -11.71 -1.89 -6.33
N GLY A 297 -10.57 -1.39 -6.77
CA GLY A 297 -9.38 -1.17 -5.95
C GLY A 297 -9.19 0.29 -5.56
N PHE A 298 -8.53 0.53 -4.41
CA PHE A 298 -8.19 1.85 -3.90
C PHE A 298 -6.71 1.90 -3.54
N THR A 299 -6.00 2.89 -4.08
CA THR A 299 -4.57 3.12 -3.83
C THR A 299 -4.34 4.46 -3.17
N LEU A 300 -3.26 4.58 -2.39
CA LEU A 300 -2.92 5.76 -1.62
C LEU A 300 -1.53 6.26 -1.96
N PHE A 301 -1.39 7.50 -2.37
CA PHE A 301 -0.08 8.13 -2.58
C PHE A 301 -0.04 9.56 -2.02
N SER A 302 1.11 9.94 -1.47
CA SER A 302 1.43 11.32 -1.08
C SER A 302 2.23 12.02 -2.16
N THR A 303 2.34 13.34 -2.10
CA THR A 303 3.02 14.12 -3.16
C THR A 303 4.53 13.90 -3.19
N ASP A 304 5.12 13.42 -2.09
CA ASP A 304 6.53 13.03 -2.03
C ASP A 304 6.79 11.58 -2.51
N GLU A 305 5.73 10.88 -2.91
CA GLU A 305 5.81 9.54 -3.47
C GLU A 305 5.63 9.61 -4.99
N ALA A 306 6.54 8.97 -5.74
CA ALA A 306 6.28 8.73 -7.16
C ALA A 306 5.52 7.42 -7.29
N ASP A 307 4.25 7.55 -7.42
CA ASP A 307 3.34 6.46 -7.66
C ASP A 307 2.82 6.55 -9.10
N VAL A 308 2.86 5.43 -9.81
CA VAL A 308 2.34 5.35 -11.19
C VAL A 308 0.85 5.69 -11.25
N THR A 309 0.13 5.47 -10.16
CA THR A 309 -1.30 5.75 -10.05
C THR A 309 -1.62 7.24 -9.98
N ARG A 310 -0.62 8.11 -9.71
CA ARG A 310 -0.78 9.57 -9.73
C ARG A 310 -1.35 10.06 -11.06
N ALA A 311 -0.88 9.50 -12.17
CA ALA A 311 -1.33 9.86 -13.51
C ALA A 311 -2.78 9.43 -13.82
N TRP A 312 -3.39 8.62 -12.94
CA TRP A 312 -4.74 8.09 -13.10
C TRP A 312 -5.79 8.88 -12.30
N VAL A 313 -5.39 9.93 -11.60
CA VAL A 313 -6.34 10.81 -10.88
C VAL A 313 -7.26 11.48 -11.88
N ARG A 314 -8.57 11.26 -11.70
CA ARG A 314 -9.60 11.79 -12.59
C ARG A 314 -9.80 13.30 -12.37
N PRO A 315 -10.24 14.04 -13.38
CA PRO A 315 -10.62 15.45 -13.20
C PRO A 315 -11.59 15.64 -12.03
N GLY A 316 -11.31 16.57 -11.13
CA GLY A 316 -12.08 16.80 -9.91
C GLY A 316 -11.81 15.81 -8.75
N GLY A 317 -11.00 14.76 -8.97
CA GLY A 317 -10.60 13.78 -7.95
C GLY A 317 -9.37 14.18 -7.13
N GLY A 318 -8.81 15.36 -7.34
CA GLY A 318 -7.67 15.84 -6.56
C GLY A 318 -8.03 16.18 -5.11
N PRO A 319 -7.00 16.31 -4.22
CA PRO A 319 -7.21 16.63 -2.82
C PRO A 319 -7.83 18.03 -2.64
N PRO A 320 -8.51 18.28 -1.51
CA PRO A 320 -8.99 19.62 -1.14
C PRO A 320 -7.81 20.55 -0.78
N PRO A 321 -8.04 21.85 -0.57
CA PRO A 321 -7.03 22.74 -0.04
C PRO A 321 -6.44 22.24 1.28
N ARG A 322 -5.12 22.37 1.44
CA ARG A 322 -4.36 21.92 2.62
C ARG A 322 -4.80 22.71 3.86
N PRO A 323 -5.25 22.09 4.95
CA PRO A 323 -5.53 22.76 6.21
C PRO A 323 -4.23 23.25 6.88
N HIS A 324 -4.32 24.20 7.80
CA HIS A 324 -3.19 24.67 8.60
C HIS A 324 -2.95 23.72 9.78
N THR A 325 -2.01 22.79 9.66
CA THR A 325 -1.71 21.79 10.67
C THR A 325 -0.20 21.63 10.91
N PRO A 326 0.20 21.06 12.06
CA PRO A 326 1.62 20.73 12.31
C PRO A 326 2.18 19.73 11.29
N ALA A 327 1.39 18.75 10.85
CA ALA A 327 1.79 17.77 9.85
C ALA A 327 2.12 18.43 8.51
N ARG A 328 1.23 19.32 8.03
CA ARG A 328 1.48 20.14 6.84
C ARG A 328 2.75 20.99 6.98
N SER A 329 2.91 21.70 8.09
CA SER A 329 4.06 22.59 8.31
C SER A 329 5.38 21.82 8.26
N ARG A 330 5.43 20.61 8.85
CA ARG A 330 6.61 19.74 8.75
C ARG A 330 6.88 19.29 7.33
N PHE A 331 5.84 18.86 6.62
CA PHE A 331 5.96 18.43 5.23
C PHE A 331 6.49 19.56 4.33
N GLU A 332 5.91 20.76 4.41
CA GLU A 332 6.33 21.93 3.64
C GLU A 332 7.75 22.40 3.99
N ALA A 333 8.19 22.20 5.24
CA ALA A 333 9.58 22.48 5.62
C ALA A 333 10.56 21.53 4.93
N VAL A 334 10.21 20.22 4.85
CA VAL A 334 10.99 19.23 4.12
C VAL A 334 10.94 19.50 2.61
N GLU A 335 9.77 19.81 2.06
CA GLU A 335 9.63 20.19 0.63
C GLU A 335 10.53 21.36 0.28
N ARG A 336 10.55 22.45 1.09
CA ARG A 336 11.39 23.62 0.87
C ARG A 336 12.87 23.28 0.91
N ALA A 337 13.32 22.57 1.96
CA ALA A 337 14.71 22.16 2.09
C ALA A 337 15.16 21.27 0.91
N THR A 338 14.27 20.42 0.41
CA THR A 338 14.55 19.55 -0.72
C THR A 338 14.43 20.31 -2.06
N ALA A 339 13.54 21.30 -2.16
CA ALA A 339 13.40 22.13 -3.36
C ALA A 339 14.64 23.01 -3.59
N GLU A 340 15.26 23.50 -2.52
CA GLU A 340 16.53 24.23 -2.60
C GLU A 340 17.66 23.35 -3.16
N GLN A 341 17.65 22.05 -2.84
CA GLN A 341 18.58 21.06 -3.38
C GLN A 341 18.22 20.59 -4.81
N ARG A 342 16.94 20.75 -5.22
CA ARG A 342 16.41 20.29 -6.52
C ARG A 342 16.36 21.37 -7.58
N GLN A 343 16.63 22.63 -7.26
CA GLN A 343 16.59 23.68 -8.28
C GLN A 343 17.72 23.47 -9.27
N PHE A 344 17.43 22.73 -10.33
CA PHE A 344 18.14 22.98 -11.58
C PHE A 344 17.93 24.45 -11.94
N PRO A 345 18.99 25.17 -12.29
CA PRO A 345 18.83 26.46 -12.91
C PRO A 345 17.82 26.33 -14.06
N LYS A 346 16.82 27.20 -14.11
CA LYS A 346 15.84 27.24 -15.22
C LYS A 346 16.49 27.14 -16.62
N PRO A 347 17.71 27.71 -16.83
CA PRO A 347 18.47 27.50 -18.05
C PRO A 347 18.76 26.05 -18.38
N LEU A 348 19.12 25.20 -17.40
CA LEU A 348 19.41 23.81 -17.65
C LEU A 348 18.15 22.99 -18.03
N GLN A 349 16.99 23.33 -17.43
CA GLN A 349 15.72 22.70 -17.83
C GLN A 349 15.35 23.03 -19.28
N ARG A 350 15.60 24.25 -19.72
CA ARG A 350 15.37 24.66 -21.11
C ARG A 350 16.32 23.97 -22.07
N ILE A 351 17.60 23.86 -21.71
CA ILE A 351 18.60 23.15 -22.53
C ILE A 351 18.20 21.68 -22.66
N LEU A 352 17.81 21.02 -21.56
CA LEU A 352 17.36 19.62 -21.60
C LEU A 352 16.08 19.43 -22.43
N SER A 353 15.16 20.39 -22.39
CA SER A 353 13.97 20.35 -23.25
C SER A 353 14.34 20.53 -24.71
N ALA A 354 15.26 21.45 -25.02
CA ALA A 354 15.75 21.65 -26.35
C ALA A 354 16.54 20.44 -26.88
N LEU A 355 17.38 19.82 -26.05
CA LEU A 355 18.13 18.60 -26.42
C LEU A 355 17.21 17.46 -26.90
N LYS A 356 16.01 17.32 -26.32
CA LYS A 356 15.01 16.33 -26.75
C LYS A 356 14.52 16.59 -28.18
N ASP A 357 14.41 17.86 -28.56
CA ASP A 357 13.90 18.27 -29.88
C ASP A 357 15.03 18.36 -30.93
N LEU A 358 16.29 18.17 -30.50
CA LEU A 358 17.49 18.26 -31.37
C LEU A 358 17.83 16.96 -32.11
N ASP A 359 17.44 15.83 -31.59
CA ASP A 359 17.59 14.52 -32.27
C ASP A 359 16.63 14.46 -33.47
N VAL A 360 16.97 15.20 -34.51
CA VAL A 360 16.14 15.39 -35.72
C VAL A 360 16.03 14.10 -36.51
N ASP A 361 17.07 13.28 -36.50
CA ASP A 361 17.13 12.02 -37.23
C ASP A 361 16.66 10.82 -36.39
N ALA A 362 16.26 11.06 -35.11
CA ALA A 362 15.76 10.08 -34.16
C ALA A 362 16.72 8.90 -33.94
N ASN A 363 18.03 9.16 -33.98
CA ASN A 363 19.06 8.15 -33.74
C ASN A 363 19.45 7.97 -32.27
N GLY A 364 18.91 8.82 -31.37
CA GLY A 364 19.18 8.80 -29.92
C GLY A 364 20.51 9.44 -29.54
N LEU A 365 21.20 10.10 -30.48
CA LEU A 365 22.49 10.77 -30.31
C LEU A 365 22.36 12.24 -30.71
N ILE A 366 23.16 13.13 -30.13
CA ILE A 366 23.19 14.54 -30.49
C ILE A 366 24.54 14.88 -31.08
N SER A 367 24.56 15.26 -32.33
CA SER A 367 25.76 15.73 -33.03
C SER A 367 26.04 17.20 -32.71
N GLN A 368 27.29 17.64 -32.94
CA GLN A 368 27.65 19.06 -32.82
C GLN A 368 26.81 19.94 -33.74
N ALA A 369 26.51 19.49 -34.97
CA ALA A 369 25.70 20.25 -35.93
C ALA A 369 24.23 20.40 -35.48
N GLU A 370 23.70 19.47 -34.71
CA GLU A 370 22.37 19.59 -34.10
C GLU A 370 22.36 20.60 -32.97
N LEU A 371 23.39 20.58 -32.12
CA LEU A 371 23.55 21.58 -31.07
C LEU A 371 23.73 23.00 -31.64
N GLU A 372 24.49 23.19 -32.74
CA GLU A 372 24.63 24.47 -33.47
C GLU A 372 23.29 24.98 -33.99
N ARG A 373 22.49 24.08 -34.59
CA ARG A 373 21.15 24.45 -35.09
C ARG A 373 20.19 24.90 -33.98
N ALA A 374 20.24 24.31 -32.80
CA ALA A 374 19.40 24.73 -31.69
C ALA A 374 19.72 26.13 -31.17
N VAL A 375 20.97 26.51 -31.21
CA VAL A 375 21.39 27.86 -30.84
C VAL A 375 21.00 28.84 -31.91
N GLU A 376 21.12 28.47 -33.18
CA GLU A 376 20.72 29.33 -34.34
C GLU A 376 19.20 29.52 -34.40
N SER A 377 18.40 28.47 -34.05
CA SER A 377 16.93 28.56 -33.99
C SER A 377 16.42 29.41 -32.82
N GLY A 378 17.27 29.63 -31.81
CA GLY A 378 16.90 30.36 -30.60
C GLY A 378 16.21 29.49 -29.52
N ASP A 379 16.18 28.18 -29.70
CA ASP A 379 15.66 27.23 -28.72
C ASP A 379 16.50 27.22 -27.44
N VAL A 380 17.82 27.48 -27.61
CA VAL A 380 18.78 27.70 -26.52
C VAL A 380 19.46 29.07 -26.71
N THR A 381 19.41 29.90 -25.69
CA THR A 381 20.00 31.24 -25.73
C THR A 381 21.45 31.26 -25.26
N SER A 382 22.25 32.19 -25.76
CA SER A 382 23.64 32.40 -25.33
C SER A 382 23.76 32.66 -23.83
N VAL A 383 22.75 33.27 -23.19
CA VAL A 383 22.71 33.50 -21.73
C VAL A 383 22.56 32.21 -20.97
N GLU A 384 21.74 31.29 -21.47
CA GLU A 384 21.55 29.96 -20.87
C GLU A 384 22.81 29.12 -21.00
N LEU A 385 23.46 29.13 -22.16
CA LEU A 385 24.73 28.43 -22.35
C LEU A 385 25.81 28.94 -21.39
N LEU A 386 25.97 30.28 -21.32
CA LEU A 386 26.95 30.89 -20.42
C LEU A 386 26.67 30.55 -18.95
N THR A 387 25.38 30.49 -18.57
CA THR A 387 24.97 30.18 -17.19
C THR A 387 25.28 28.72 -16.81
N VAL A 388 25.10 27.80 -17.74
CA VAL A 388 25.22 26.34 -17.47
C VAL A 388 26.65 25.86 -17.74
N PHE A 389 27.25 26.27 -18.83
CA PHE A 389 28.56 25.76 -19.28
C PHE A 389 29.72 26.72 -19.03
N GLY A 390 29.43 27.98 -18.63
CA GLY A 390 30.45 29.02 -18.47
C GLY A 390 31.04 29.55 -19.79
N THR A 391 30.53 29.07 -20.93
CA THR A 391 30.94 29.45 -22.28
C THR A 391 29.75 29.45 -23.23
N THR A 392 29.89 30.19 -24.36
CA THR A 392 28.94 30.16 -25.47
C THR A 392 29.53 29.45 -26.69
N SER A 393 30.75 28.93 -26.58
CA SER A 393 31.45 28.22 -27.64
C SER A 393 30.88 26.82 -27.80
N ILE A 394 30.17 26.55 -28.89
CA ILE A 394 29.57 25.24 -29.15
C ILE A 394 30.61 24.09 -29.17
N PRO A 395 31.79 24.27 -29.79
CA PRO A 395 32.83 23.22 -29.72
C PRO A 395 33.28 22.90 -28.29
N GLU A 396 33.39 23.90 -27.41
CA GLU A 396 33.77 23.71 -26.00
C GLU A 396 32.64 23.01 -25.21
N ILE A 397 31.41 23.40 -25.46
CA ILE A 397 30.22 22.74 -24.84
C ILE A 397 30.14 21.30 -25.30
N PHE A 398 30.29 21.06 -26.60
CA PHE A 398 30.28 19.71 -27.16
C PHE A 398 31.39 18.85 -26.57
N ALA A 399 32.62 19.35 -26.49
CA ALA A 399 33.73 18.65 -25.88
C ALA A 399 33.55 18.40 -24.36
N THR A 400 32.78 19.23 -23.68
CA THR A 400 32.43 19.06 -22.25
C THR A 400 31.41 17.97 -22.06
N LEU A 401 30.49 17.81 -22.99
CA LEU A 401 29.44 16.80 -22.96
C LEU A 401 29.94 15.46 -23.52
N ASN A 402 30.53 15.43 -24.71
CA ASN A 402 31.09 14.26 -25.37
C ASN A 402 32.41 13.84 -24.69
N ARG A 403 32.31 13.02 -23.63
CA ARG A 403 33.44 12.65 -22.76
C ARG A 403 34.30 11.54 -23.35
N ASP A 404 33.70 10.64 -24.11
CA ASP A 404 34.41 9.53 -24.76
C ASP A 404 34.96 9.90 -26.14
N ALA A 405 34.67 11.11 -26.61
CA ALA A 405 35.15 11.67 -27.85
C ALA A 405 34.77 10.85 -29.11
N ASP A 406 33.63 10.17 -29.09
CA ASP A 406 33.12 9.37 -30.20
C ASP A 406 32.47 10.23 -31.31
N GLY A 407 32.26 11.53 -31.07
CA GLY A 407 31.71 12.48 -32.01
C GLY A 407 30.21 12.70 -31.93
N ALA A 408 29.55 12.15 -30.93
CA ALA A 408 28.15 12.35 -30.62
C ALA A 408 27.95 12.44 -29.10
N ILE A 409 26.88 13.04 -28.64
CA ILE A 409 26.52 13.08 -27.22
C ILE A 409 25.38 12.09 -26.99
N ASP A 410 25.62 11.09 -26.17
CA ASP A 410 24.61 10.14 -25.76
C ASP A 410 23.88 10.55 -24.44
N PHE A 411 22.84 9.80 -24.10
CA PHE A 411 22.09 10.05 -22.87
C PHE A 411 22.93 9.87 -21.60
N ALA A 412 23.87 8.94 -21.57
CA ALA A 412 24.71 8.68 -20.40
C ALA A 412 25.67 9.84 -20.14
N GLU A 413 26.17 10.50 -21.19
CA GLU A 413 27.03 11.67 -21.10
C GLU A 413 26.27 12.90 -20.60
N VAL A 414 25.02 13.10 -21.08
CA VAL A 414 24.13 14.14 -20.56
C VAL A 414 23.87 13.91 -19.07
N VAL A 415 23.59 12.67 -18.65
CA VAL A 415 23.39 12.31 -17.23
C VAL A 415 24.65 12.61 -16.42
N ALA A 416 25.82 12.17 -16.89
CA ALA A 416 27.08 12.36 -16.20
C ALA A 416 27.46 13.84 -16.06
N PHE A 417 27.13 14.66 -17.04
CA PHE A 417 27.32 16.11 -16.96
C PHE A 417 26.42 16.73 -15.89
N ILE A 418 25.14 16.37 -15.86
CA ILE A 418 24.16 16.88 -14.90
C ILE A 418 24.55 16.48 -13.47
N GLU A 419 24.99 15.25 -13.27
CA GLU A 419 25.51 14.77 -11.99
C GLU A 419 26.76 15.55 -11.55
N SER A 420 27.62 15.94 -12.50
CA SER A 420 28.81 16.75 -12.20
C SER A 420 28.45 18.16 -11.70
N LEU A 421 27.29 18.69 -12.07
CA LEU A 421 26.75 19.95 -11.57
C LEU A 421 26.02 19.81 -10.22
N GLY A 422 26.06 18.62 -9.61
CA GLY A 422 25.34 18.32 -8.36
C GLY A 422 23.84 18.10 -8.55
N GLY A 423 23.39 17.94 -9.78
CA GLY A 423 22.02 17.60 -10.10
C GLY A 423 21.79 16.10 -10.08
N ASP A 424 20.58 15.67 -9.77
CA ASP A 424 20.13 14.29 -9.88
C ASP A 424 19.04 14.22 -10.95
N LEU A 425 19.44 13.84 -12.17
CA LEU A 425 18.52 13.74 -13.31
C LEU A 425 17.50 12.62 -13.07
N THR A 426 17.92 11.55 -12.44
CA THR A 426 17.04 10.42 -12.10
C THR A 426 15.89 10.88 -11.20
N THR A 427 16.19 11.71 -10.19
CA THR A 427 15.16 12.34 -9.34
C THR A 427 14.21 13.23 -10.15
N GLN A 428 14.70 13.93 -11.15
CA GLN A 428 13.85 14.81 -11.96
C GLN A 428 13.01 14.08 -13.00
N LEU A 429 13.57 13.10 -13.67
CA LEU A 429 12.86 12.30 -14.67
C LEU A 429 11.84 11.37 -14.03
N VAL A 430 12.19 10.77 -12.89
CA VAL A 430 11.32 9.82 -12.18
C VAL A 430 10.47 10.51 -11.11
N GLY A 431 10.77 11.77 -10.76
CA GLY A 431 9.98 12.58 -9.81
C GLY A 431 10.16 12.21 -8.34
N PHE A 432 11.25 11.48 -7.98
CA PHE A 432 11.51 11.05 -6.60
C PHE A 432 12.58 11.88 -5.91
N PRO A 433 12.30 12.42 -4.72
CA PRO A 433 13.37 12.92 -3.88
C PRO A 433 14.21 11.76 -3.33
N ALA A 434 15.53 11.91 -3.36
CA ALA A 434 16.42 11.05 -2.62
C ALA A 434 16.04 11.06 -1.12
N ARG A 435 15.99 9.89 -0.51
CA ARG A 435 15.71 9.70 0.93
C ARG A 435 16.90 9.03 1.59
N PRO A 436 17.94 9.79 2.00
CA PRO A 436 19.11 9.20 2.62
C PRO A 436 18.74 8.44 3.91
N PRO A 437 19.16 7.18 4.09
CA PRO A 437 18.82 6.39 5.28
C PRO A 437 19.80 6.72 6.44
N HIS A 438 19.56 7.81 7.14
CA HIS A 438 20.45 8.24 8.27
C HIS A 438 20.35 7.37 9.53
N SER A 439 19.49 6.37 9.57
CA SER A 439 19.30 5.47 10.70
C SER A 439 18.93 4.06 10.24
N LEU A 440 19.12 3.06 11.12
CA LEU A 440 18.71 1.68 10.84
C LEU A 440 17.21 1.58 10.51
N VAL A 441 16.36 2.35 11.20
CA VAL A 441 14.92 2.40 10.95
C VAL A 441 14.65 3.03 9.58
N GLY A 442 15.35 4.12 9.25
CA GLY A 442 15.28 4.76 7.94
C GLY A 442 15.71 3.81 6.82
N PHE A 443 16.82 3.09 7.02
CA PHE A 443 17.31 2.09 6.07
C PHE A 443 16.29 0.96 5.84
N ALA A 444 15.79 0.35 6.91
CA ALA A 444 14.82 -0.74 6.81
C ALA A 444 13.50 -0.29 6.16
N SER A 445 13.09 0.95 6.45
CA SER A 445 11.89 1.52 5.83
C SER A 445 12.10 1.83 4.35
N ASN A 446 13.26 2.37 3.95
CA ASN A 446 13.56 2.60 2.54
C ASN A 446 13.66 1.28 1.77
N LEU A 447 14.23 0.25 2.39
CA LEU A 447 14.26 -1.10 1.81
C LEU A 447 12.86 -1.68 1.61
N PHE A 448 12.01 -1.54 2.63
CA PHE A 448 10.60 -1.96 2.54
C PHE A 448 9.88 -1.21 1.41
N ASP A 449 9.98 0.12 1.39
CA ASP A 449 9.36 0.96 0.36
C ASP A 449 9.87 0.61 -1.04
N ALA A 450 11.18 0.36 -1.21
CA ALA A 450 11.78 -0.02 -2.49
C ALA A 450 11.19 -1.33 -3.02
N VAL A 451 11.19 -2.39 -2.19
CA VAL A 451 10.65 -3.70 -2.59
C VAL A 451 9.15 -3.61 -2.87
N SER A 452 8.38 -3.00 -1.96
CA SER A 452 6.92 -2.90 -2.08
C SER A 452 6.50 -2.14 -3.34
N ARG A 453 7.17 -1.02 -3.64
CA ARG A 453 6.84 -0.19 -4.81
C ARG A 453 7.25 -0.81 -6.11
N ASP A 454 8.44 -1.41 -6.17
CA ASP A 454 8.91 -2.07 -7.38
C ASP A 454 8.04 -3.26 -7.74
N LEU A 455 7.66 -4.08 -6.75
CA LEU A 455 6.68 -5.15 -6.93
C LEU A 455 5.30 -4.62 -7.37
N SER A 456 4.84 -3.52 -6.80
CA SER A 456 3.58 -2.90 -7.21
C SER A 456 3.63 -2.49 -8.68
N ARG A 457 4.72 -1.85 -9.11
CA ARG A 457 4.93 -1.46 -10.52
C ARG A 457 5.00 -2.67 -11.46
N ALA A 458 5.74 -3.71 -11.07
CA ALA A 458 5.91 -4.92 -11.86
C ALA A 458 4.60 -5.74 -11.98
N THR A 459 3.71 -5.63 -11.00
CA THR A 459 2.49 -6.43 -10.95
C THR A 459 1.24 -5.69 -11.42
N PHE A 460 1.27 -4.38 -11.56
CA PHE A 460 0.17 -3.61 -12.10
C PHE A 460 0.00 -3.87 -13.60
N THR A 461 -1.23 -4.13 -14.00
CA THR A 461 -1.59 -4.36 -15.41
C THR A 461 -2.46 -3.21 -15.94
N PRO A 462 -2.54 -3.01 -17.27
CA PRO A 462 -3.45 -2.01 -17.84
C PRO A 462 -4.90 -2.19 -17.39
N SER A 463 -5.38 -3.42 -17.22
CA SER A 463 -6.73 -3.72 -16.72
C SER A 463 -6.93 -3.33 -15.25
N ASP A 464 -5.87 -3.21 -14.46
CA ASP A 464 -5.97 -2.74 -13.07
C ASP A 464 -6.23 -1.23 -13.02
N ARG A 465 -5.81 -0.45 -14.03
CA ARG A 465 -6.09 0.98 -14.12
C ARG A 465 -7.59 1.28 -14.15
N ASP A 466 -8.34 0.51 -14.94
CA ASP A 466 -9.77 0.76 -15.19
C ASP A 466 -10.64 0.42 -13.97
N ARG A 467 -10.10 -0.35 -13.03
CA ARG A 467 -10.76 -0.76 -11.79
C ARG A 467 -10.07 -0.23 -10.53
N THR A 468 -9.24 0.81 -10.64
CA THR A 468 -8.52 1.43 -9.50
C THR A 468 -8.86 2.90 -9.33
N VAL A 469 -9.15 3.29 -8.10
CA VAL A 469 -9.32 4.67 -7.66
C VAL A 469 -8.04 5.14 -6.96
N PRO A 470 -7.21 5.99 -7.58
CA PRO A 470 -6.05 6.57 -6.94
C PRO A 470 -6.47 7.73 -6.03
N ILE A 471 -5.98 7.73 -4.80
CA ILE A 471 -6.29 8.74 -3.79
C ILE A 471 -5.02 9.48 -3.41
N CYS A 472 -4.97 10.78 -3.72
CA CYS A 472 -3.88 11.64 -3.30
C CYS A 472 -4.07 12.08 -1.85
N THR A 473 -3.16 11.68 -0.97
CA THR A 473 -3.14 12.08 0.45
C THR A 473 -2.25 13.30 0.70
N ASP A 474 -1.68 13.84 -0.36
CA ASP A 474 -0.89 15.06 -0.45
C ASP A 474 0.26 15.09 0.59
N TYR A 475 0.20 15.95 1.61
CA TYR A 475 1.23 16.12 2.64
C TYR A 475 1.19 15.03 3.73
N VAL A 476 0.15 14.19 3.77
CA VAL A 476 0.06 13.09 4.74
C VAL A 476 0.77 11.86 4.18
N THR A 477 1.86 11.49 4.82
CA THR A 477 2.70 10.35 4.43
C THR A 477 2.35 9.09 5.24
N THR A 478 2.90 7.96 4.84
CA THR A 478 2.73 6.66 5.55
C THR A 478 3.06 6.73 7.04
N ARG A 479 3.96 7.66 7.45
CA ARG A 479 4.49 7.78 8.83
C ARG A 479 3.89 8.93 9.63
N SER A 480 2.92 9.63 9.12
CA SER A 480 2.26 10.77 9.79
C SER A 480 1.26 10.28 10.84
N PHE A 481 1.71 9.62 11.90
CA PHE A 481 0.82 9.03 12.91
C PHE A 481 0.24 10.04 13.90
N ASP A 482 0.82 11.24 14.02
CA ASP A 482 0.44 12.34 14.93
C ASP A 482 -0.49 13.35 14.25
N LEU A 483 -1.54 12.87 13.60
CA LEU A 483 -2.51 13.67 12.89
C LEU A 483 -3.48 14.35 13.87
N VAL A 484 -3.96 15.54 13.47
CA VAL A 484 -5.05 16.24 14.15
C VAL A 484 -6.36 16.11 13.37
N ALA A 485 -7.49 16.50 13.98
CA ALA A 485 -8.81 16.35 13.36
C ALA A 485 -8.90 16.94 11.94
N ALA A 486 -8.26 18.10 11.70
CA ALA A 486 -8.27 18.73 10.39
C ALA A 486 -7.49 17.90 9.31
N ASP A 487 -6.43 17.17 9.70
CA ASP A 487 -5.73 16.27 8.80
C ASP A 487 -6.60 15.04 8.46
N PHE A 488 -7.31 14.52 9.46
CA PHE A 488 -8.27 13.44 9.27
C PHE A 488 -9.39 13.85 8.30
N GLU A 489 -10.02 15.00 8.51
CA GLU A 489 -11.05 15.52 7.61
C GLU A 489 -10.53 15.73 6.19
N PHE A 490 -9.30 16.24 6.05
CA PHE A 490 -8.62 16.40 4.78
C PHE A 490 -8.47 15.05 4.03
N LEU A 491 -8.02 14.01 4.71
CA LEU A 491 -7.85 12.66 4.13
C LEU A 491 -9.20 12.07 3.68
N VAL A 492 -10.21 12.16 4.55
CA VAL A 492 -11.56 11.67 4.25
C VAL A 492 -12.14 12.39 3.02
N GLU A 493 -11.99 13.71 2.96
CA GLU A 493 -12.46 14.51 1.83
C GLU A 493 -11.70 14.18 0.54
N SER A 494 -10.37 14.00 0.61
CA SER A 494 -9.55 13.61 -0.53
C SER A 494 -10.06 12.31 -1.18
N ALA A 495 -10.30 11.31 -0.37
CA ALA A 495 -10.79 10.02 -0.85
C ALA A 495 -12.24 10.09 -1.37
N ARG A 496 -13.10 10.86 -0.71
CA ARG A 496 -14.48 11.08 -1.15
C ARG A 496 -14.52 11.71 -2.54
N ARG A 497 -13.65 12.73 -2.78
CA ARG A 497 -13.53 13.40 -4.09
C ARG A 497 -13.02 12.44 -5.17
N SER A 498 -11.94 11.71 -4.90
CA SER A 498 -11.36 10.75 -5.84
C SER A 498 -12.36 9.66 -6.21
N THR A 499 -13.04 9.06 -5.22
CA THR A 499 -14.03 8.02 -5.46
C THR A 499 -15.24 8.57 -6.25
N ARG A 500 -15.73 9.74 -5.89
CA ARG A 500 -16.84 10.38 -6.61
C ARG A 500 -16.48 10.70 -8.07
N ALA A 501 -15.28 11.22 -8.32
CA ALA A 501 -14.83 11.53 -9.68
C ALA A 501 -14.75 10.25 -10.53
N PHE A 502 -14.26 9.16 -9.96
CA PHE A 502 -14.23 7.85 -10.60
C PHE A 502 -15.64 7.34 -10.97
N LEU A 503 -16.60 7.42 -10.04
CA LEU A 503 -17.97 6.99 -10.25
C LEU A 503 -18.67 7.83 -11.33
N LEU A 504 -18.41 9.15 -11.37
CA LEU A 504 -18.96 10.04 -12.38
C LEU A 504 -18.43 9.72 -13.79
N GLU A 505 -17.12 9.47 -13.92
CA GLU A 505 -16.52 9.05 -15.20
C GLU A 505 -17.11 7.70 -15.65
N TYR A 506 -17.23 6.75 -14.75
CA TYR A 506 -17.86 5.46 -15.06
C TYR A 506 -19.28 5.61 -15.58
N ASP A 507 -20.09 6.46 -14.96
CA ASP A 507 -21.45 6.75 -15.39
C ASP A 507 -21.50 7.40 -16.78
N GLN A 508 -20.60 8.36 -17.05
CA GLN A 508 -20.49 9.02 -18.35
C GLN A 508 -20.09 8.03 -19.46
N THR A 509 -19.10 7.19 -19.18
CA THR A 509 -18.65 6.17 -20.15
C THR A 509 -19.76 5.19 -20.49
N ARG A 510 -20.56 4.76 -19.52
CA ARG A 510 -21.70 3.87 -19.78
C ARG A 510 -22.82 4.54 -20.54
N ALA A 511 -23.11 5.80 -20.29
CA ALA A 511 -24.11 6.55 -21.04
C ALA A 511 -23.76 6.67 -22.53
N HIS A 512 -22.45 6.67 -22.87
CA HIS A 512 -21.99 6.72 -24.27
C HIS A 512 -21.95 5.35 -24.96
N VAL A 513 -21.91 4.24 -24.19
CA VAL A 513 -21.80 2.87 -24.74
C VAL A 513 -23.15 2.13 -24.68
N GLY A 514 -24.07 2.61 -23.88
CA GLY A 514 -25.40 1.98 -23.66
C GLY A 514 -26.50 2.52 -24.55
N GLU A 515 -26.14 3.39 -25.42
CA GLU A 515 -26.89 3.80 -26.61
C GLU A 515 -26.31 3.07 -27.83
#